data_03b6fffa5b9eb0987a69c40ee8d912f9
#
_entry.id   03b6fffa5b9eb0987a69c40ee8d912f9
#
_cell.length_a   1.000
_cell.length_b   1.000
_cell.length_c   1.000
_cell.angle_alpha   90.00
_cell.angle_beta   90.00
_cell.angle_gamma   90.00
#
_symmetry.space_group_name_H-M   'P 1'
#
loop_
_entity.id
_entity.type
_entity.pdbx_description
1 polymer ?
#
loop_
_entity_poly.entity_id
_entity_poly.type
_entity_poly.pdbx_seq_one_letter_code
_entity_poly.pdbx_strand_id
1 'polypeptide(L)'
;MLDVYSGSVHAVDELAYAAIALVDAGHPRAEAADLLAKKYADHPEVTAEDINDCFDDIEELKADGKLFAEDIYADHAFDFKNRSTVVKALCLHVAHTCNLNCEYCFAAQGKFHGQSGLMSFETGKRALDFLVEHSGTRHNLEVDFFGGEPLMNFEVCKQLVAYARSIEKEKGKNFRFTLTTNGIGITDEVIEWANKECYNVVLSLDGRKEVNDRFRKDIAGRGSYDRIVPKFQQLVKARGGKGYYMRGTFTHYNTDFTNDLFHMADDLGFDELSMEPVVSKAGSPEALTEADLPILFDQYELLAKDMLRREKAGHPITFYHYMIDLAHGPCIYKRISGCGSGTEYMAVTPWGDLYPCHQFVGDPDYKLGDIWNGVTNTELRDEFKLCNVYARPDCKDCWARLYCAGGCAANALHATGDIHGVYEYGCEVFRKRIECALMIKVAESLDPELAGRAATAAPATDEDCGDCSSCE
;
A
#
# COMPACT_ATOMS: atom_id res chain seq x y z
N MET A 1 -5.62 -19.36 -10.89
CA MET A 1 -4.14 -19.48 -10.89
C MET A 1 -3.52 -18.18 -11.39
N LEU A 2 -2.32 -17.85 -10.93
CA LEU A 2 -1.55 -16.69 -11.37
C LEU A 2 -0.24 -17.17 -11.99
N ASP A 3 0.04 -16.76 -13.22
CA ASP A 3 1.38 -16.82 -13.78
C ASP A 3 2.15 -15.57 -13.36
N VAL A 4 3.24 -15.77 -12.61
CA VAL A 4 3.91 -14.68 -11.86
C VAL A 4 4.57 -13.68 -12.80
N TYR A 5 5.16 -14.14 -13.89
CA TYR A 5 5.98 -13.30 -14.76
C TYR A 5 5.20 -12.62 -15.87
N SER A 6 4.18 -13.29 -16.42
CA SER A 6 3.26 -12.64 -17.34
C SER A 6 2.20 -11.79 -16.63
N GLY A 7 1.92 -12.08 -15.34
CA GLY A 7 0.83 -11.47 -14.59
C GLY A 7 -0.56 -11.97 -14.99
N SER A 8 -0.64 -13.00 -15.87
CA SER A 8 -1.90 -13.58 -16.31
C SER A 8 -2.59 -14.35 -15.19
N VAL A 9 -3.90 -14.16 -15.07
CA VAL A 9 -4.73 -14.89 -14.10
C VAL A 9 -5.71 -15.77 -14.83
N HIS A 10 -5.69 -17.07 -14.53
CA HIS A 10 -6.53 -18.09 -15.14
C HIS A 10 -7.54 -18.62 -14.14
N ALA A 11 -8.83 -18.56 -14.49
CA ALA A 11 -9.88 -19.29 -13.81
C ALA A 11 -9.94 -20.70 -14.40
N VAL A 12 -9.65 -21.71 -13.60
CA VAL A 12 -9.54 -23.11 -14.03
C VAL A 12 -10.39 -24.00 -13.13
N ASP A 13 -10.90 -25.09 -13.69
CA ASP A 13 -11.55 -26.16 -12.94
C ASP A 13 -10.51 -27.10 -12.30
N GLU A 14 -10.99 -28.14 -11.61
CA GLU A 14 -10.12 -29.11 -10.92
C GLU A 14 -9.28 -29.95 -11.91
N LEU A 15 -9.81 -30.27 -13.11
CA LEU A 15 -9.10 -31.01 -14.11
C LEU A 15 -7.95 -30.20 -14.70
N ALA A 16 -8.22 -28.98 -15.16
CA ALA A 16 -7.21 -28.07 -15.70
C ALA A 16 -6.15 -27.72 -14.65
N TYR A 17 -6.57 -27.50 -13.37
CA TYR A 17 -5.63 -27.30 -12.28
C TYR A 17 -4.68 -28.49 -12.10
N ALA A 18 -5.21 -29.71 -12.11
CA ALA A 18 -4.41 -30.93 -11.97
C ALA A 18 -3.47 -31.12 -13.17
N ALA A 19 -3.93 -30.83 -14.41
CA ALA A 19 -3.11 -30.90 -15.61
C ALA A 19 -1.93 -29.92 -15.53
N ILE A 20 -2.19 -28.67 -15.19
CA ILE A 20 -1.15 -27.64 -15.02
C ILE A 20 -0.13 -28.06 -13.95
N ALA A 21 -0.58 -28.58 -12.80
CA ALA A 21 0.30 -29.04 -11.73
C ALA A 21 1.24 -30.17 -12.16
N LEU A 22 0.77 -31.10 -13.00
CA LEU A 22 1.60 -32.17 -13.54
C LEU A 22 2.64 -31.65 -14.56
N VAL A 23 2.25 -30.69 -15.40
CA VAL A 23 3.17 -30.03 -16.34
C VAL A 23 4.25 -29.25 -15.57
N ASP A 24 3.86 -28.52 -14.51
CA ASP A 24 4.78 -27.78 -13.64
C ASP A 24 5.79 -28.71 -12.93
N ALA A 25 5.31 -29.89 -12.52
CA ALA A 25 6.17 -30.96 -11.96
C ALA A 25 7.10 -31.63 -12.99
N GLY A 26 7.02 -31.24 -14.26
CA GLY A 26 7.89 -31.72 -15.31
C GLY A 26 7.46 -33.06 -15.93
N HIS A 27 6.23 -33.54 -15.70
CA HIS A 27 5.73 -34.76 -16.36
C HIS A 27 5.52 -34.53 -17.85
N PRO A 28 6.00 -35.45 -18.70
CA PRO A 28 5.66 -35.45 -20.14
C PRO A 28 4.15 -35.59 -20.35
N ARG A 29 3.59 -34.95 -21.39
CA ARG A 29 2.14 -34.95 -21.68
C ARG A 29 1.50 -36.32 -21.60
N ALA A 30 2.11 -37.36 -22.23
CA ALA A 30 1.57 -38.71 -22.23
C ALA A 30 1.47 -39.32 -20.84
N GLU A 31 2.50 -39.14 -19.99
CA GLU A 31 2.51 -39.61 -18.61
C GLU A 31 1.49 -38.86 -17.77
N ALA A 32 1.44 -37.53 -17.92
CA ALA A 32 0.47 -36.67 -17.20
C ALA A 32 -0.98 -37.03 -17.58
N ALA A 33 -1.27 -37.29 -18.84
CA ALA A 33 -2.59 -37.74 -19.28
C ALA A 33 -2.99 -39.09 -18.68
N ASP A 34 -2.06 -40.06 -18.61
CA ASP A 34 -2.28 -41.36 -17.98
C ASP A 34 -2.56 -41.22 -16.46
N LEU A 35 -1.85 -40.29 -15.78
CA LEU A 35 -2.06 -39.99 -14.36
C LEU A 35 -3.45 -39.38 -14.13
N LEU A 36 -3.88 -38.44 -14.96
CA LEU A 36 -5.21 -37.83 -14.88
C LEU A 36 -6.31 -38.86 -15.18
N ALA A 37 -6.16 -39.66 -16.22
CA ALA A 37 -7.13 -40.71 -16.54
C ALA A 37 -7.32 -41.69 -15.37
N LYS A 38 -6.24 -42.04 -14.66
CA LYS A 38 -6.33 -42.85 -13.43
C LYS A 38 -6.99 -42.10 -12.27
N LYS A 39 -6.65 -40.83 -12.06
CA LYS A 39 -7.21 -40.00 -11.00
C LYS A 39 -8.70 -39.79 -11.14
N TYR A 40 -9.19 -39.64 -12.37
CA TYR A 40 -10.58 -39.39 -12.70
C TYR A 40 -11.34 -40.63 -13.22
N ALA A 41 -10.81 -41.84 -12.99
CA ALA A 41 -11.43 -43.09 -13.46
C ALA A 41 -12.88 -43.32 -12.96
N ASP A 42 -13.19 -42.80 -11.77
CA ASP A 42 -14.52 -42.90 -11.15
C ASP A 42 -15.41 -41.65 -11.45
N HIS A 43 -14.96 -40.75 -12.34
CA HIS A 43 -15.62 -39.53 -12.75
C HIS A 43 -16.06 -39.63 -14.24
N PRO A 44 -17.26 -40.17 -14.51
CA PRO A 44 -17.71 -40.43 -15.91
C PRO A 44 -17.93 -39.13 -16.72
N GLU A 45 -18.00 -37.97 -16.04
CA GLU A 45 -18.06 -36.66 -16.66
C GLU A 45 -16.73 -36.18 -17.22
N VAL A 46 -15.59 -36.81 -16.85
CA VAL A 46 -14.26 -36.46 -17.35
C VAL A 46 -13.83 -37.48 -18.38
N THR A 47 -13.76 -37.09 -19.63
CA THR A 47 -13.38 -37.96 -20.77
C THR A 47 -11.89 -37.84 -21.11
N ALA A 48 -11.40 -38.78 -21.96
CA ALA A 48 -10.05 -38.67 -22.50
C ALA A 48 -9.90 -37.46 -23.44
N GLU A 49 -10.98 -36.99 -24.06
CA GLU A 49 -11.02 -35.77 -24.88
C GLU A 49 -10.81 -34.54 -24.00
N ASP A 50 -11.55 -34.41 -22.89
CA ASP A 50 -11.41 -33.29 -21.94
C ASP A 50 -9.97 -33.18 -21.39
N ILE A 51 -9.34 -34.34 -21.09
CA ILE A 51 -7.94 -34.38 -20.65
C ILE A 51 -6.99 -33.85 -21.73
N ASN A 52 -7.20 -34.25 -22.98
CA ASN A 52 -6.37 -33.80 -24.09
C ASN A 52 -6.57 -32.31 -24.39
N ASP A 53 -7.80 -31.85 -24.37
CA ASP A 53 -8.16 -30.43 -24.57
C ASP A 53 -7.46 -29.54 -23.51
N CYS A 54 -7.44 -29.96 -22.23
CA CYS A 54 -6.67 -29.25 -21.20
C CYS A 54 -5.17 -29.13 -21.55
N PHE A 55 -4.55 -30.17 -22.13
CA PHE A 55 -3.13 -30.07 -22.52
C PHE A 55 -2.95 -29.19 -23.76
N ASP A 56 -3.89 -29.20 -24.70
CA ASP A 56 -3.83 -28.33 -25.88
C ASP A 56 -3.95 -26.87 -25.47
N ASP A 57 -4.88 -26.53 -24.56
CA ASP A 57 -5.01 -25.19 -23.97
C ASP A 57 -3.74 -24.77 -23.23
N ILE A 58 -3.12 -25.65 -22.44
CA ILE A 58 -1.85 -25.39 -21.75
C ILE A 58 -0.74 -25.08 -22.76
N GLU A 59 -0.63 -25.83 -23.86
CA GLU A 59 0.38 -25.58 -24.89
C GLU A 59 0.14 -24.25 -25.61
N GLU A 60 -1.12 -23.89 -25.89
CA GLU A 60 -1.48 -22.57 -26.44
C GLU A 60 -1.11 -21.44 -25.52
N LEU A 61 -1.50 -21.51 -24.21
CA LEU A 61 -1.15 -20.51 -23.22
C LEU A 61 0.36 -20.35 -23.02
N LYS A 62 1.12 -21.45 -23.12
CA LYS A 62 2.59 -21.39 -23.09
C LYS A 62 3.15 -20.70 -24.33
N ALA A 63 2.64 -21.01 -25.51
CA ALA A 63 3.06 -20.38 -26.77
C ALA A 63 2.77 -18.88 -26.79
N ASP A 64 1.66 -18.47 -26.16
CA ASP A 64 1.26 -17.07 -25.98
C ASP A 64 2.06 -16.34 -24.86
N GLY A 65 2.91 -17.06 -24.12
CA GLY A 65 3.65 -16.48 -22.96
C GLY A 65 2.75 -16.09 -21.78
N LYS A 66 1.59 -16.72 -21.64
CA LYS A 66 0.60 -16.44 -20.57
C LYS A 66 0.61 -17.49 -19.45
N LEU A 67 1.31 -18.61 -19.65
CA LEU A 67 1.50 -19.67 -18.66
C LEU A 67 2.93 -20.19 -18.73
N PHE A 68 3.56 -20.41 -17.57
CA PHE A 68 4.98 -20.75 -17.43
C PHE A 68 5.91 -19.75 -18.13
N ALA A 69 5.56 -18.45 -18.05
CA ALA A 69 6.36 -17.38 -18.61
C ALA A 69 7.74 -17.29 -17.94
N GLU A 70 8.76 -16.96 -18.73
CA GLU A 70 10.12 -16.78 -18.23
C GLU A 70 10.24 -15.46 -17.45
N ASP A 71 11.15 -15.44 -16.48
CA ASP A 71 11.48 -14.20 -15.73
C ASP A 71 12.38 -13.29 -16.59
N ILE A 72 11.75 -12.44 -17.37
CA ILE A 72 12.46 -11.45 -18.19
C ILE A 72 12.95 -10.23 -17.37
N TYR A 73 12.58 -10.13 -16.08
CA TYR A 73 12.88 -8.97 -15.24
C TYR A 73 14.13 -9.17 -14.38
N ALA A 74 14.59 -10.41 -14.21
CA ALA A 74 15.75 -10.73 -13.37
C ALA A 74 17.01 -10.00 -13.83
N ASP A 75 17.24 -9.92 -15.15
CA ASP A 75 18.41 -9.24 -15.72
C ASP A 75 18.38 -7.72 -15.47
N HIS A 76 17.21 -7.12 -15.45
CA HIS A 76 17.04 -5.70 -15.14
C HIS A 76 17.26 -5.39 -13.66
N ALA A 77 17.07 -6.36 -12.77
CA ALA A 77 17.20 -6.16 -11.32
C ALA A 77 18.66 -6.02 -10.84
N PHE A 78 19.62 -6.57 -11.57
CA PHE A 78 21.05 -6.47 -11.22
C PHE A 78 21.58 -5.05 -11.30
N ASP A 79 20.95 -4.17 -12.06
CA ASP A 79 21.41 -2.80 -12.28
C ASP A 79 20.69 -1.75 -11.41
N PHE A 80 19.83 -2.18 -10.49
CA PHE A 80 19.07 -1.25 -9.61
C PHE A 80 19.96 -0.32 -8.79
N LYS A 81 21.15 -0.77 -8.38
CA LYS A 81 22.12 0.07 -7.67
C LYS A 81 22.58 1.26 -8.51
N ASN A 82 22.74 1.05 -9.80
CA ASN A 82 23.23 2.08 -10.75
C ASN A 82 22.08 2.92 -11.32
N ARG A 83 20.83 2.54 -11.09
CA ARG A 83 19.67 3.28 -11.59
C ARG A 83 19.67 4.71 -11.07
N SER A 84 19.52 5.66 -11.98
CA SER A 84 19.21 7.04 -11.62
C SER A 84 17.77 7.11 -11.08
N THR A 85 17.61 7.60 -9.88
CA THR A 85 16.31 7.84 -9.26
C THR A 85 16.08 9.33 -9.10
N VAL A 86 14.83 9.76 -9.28
CA VAL A 86 14.40 11.14 -9.00
C VAL A 86 13.47 11.13 -7.79
N VAL A 87 13.54 12.18 -6.99
CA VAL A 87 12.63 12.32 -5.84
C VAL A 87 11.25 12.69 -6.37
N LYS A 88 10.26 11.84 -6.08
CA LYS A 88 8.85 12.03 -6.51
C LYS A 88 7.94 12.51 -5.39
N ALA A 89 8.32 12.21 -4.14
CA ALA A 89 7.48 12.48 -2.99
C ALA A 89 8.27 12.83 -1.73
N LEU A 90 7.73 13.75 -0.93
CA LEU A 90 8.22 14.07 0.40
C LEU A 90 7.13 13.92 1.45
N CYS A 91 7.45 13.24 2.55
CA CYS A 91 6.67 13.25 3.77
C CYS A 91 7.20 14.38 4.68
N LEU A 92 6.50 15.50 4.73
CA LEU A 92 6.87 16.64 5.55
C LEU A 92 6.34 16.45 6.98
N HIS A 93 7.24 16.19 7.91
CA HIS A 93 6.91 16.18 9.34
C HIS A 93 6.77 17.64 9.82
N VAL A 94 5.64 18.23 9.52
CA VAL A 94 5.38 19.64 9.89
C VAL A 94 5.28 19.85 11.40
N ALA A 95 5.01 18.78 12.16
CA ALA A 95 4.94 18.83 13.62
C ALA A 95 5.54 17.56 14.27
N HIS A 96 6.59 17.69 15.06
CA HIS A 96 7.07 16.68 15.98
C HIS A 96 6.40 16.88 17.35
N THR A 97 5.06 16.86 17.35
CA THR A 97 4.18 16.90 18.51
C THR A 97 2.79 16.41 18.11
N CYS A 98 2.03 15.89 19.07
CA CYS A 98 0.68 15.37 18.84
C CYS A 98 -0.24 15.75 20.01
N ASN A 99 -1.51 15.96 19.73
CA ASN A 99 -2.57 16.21 20.71
C ASN A 99 -3.26 14.91 21.19
N LEU A 100 -2.86 13.73 20.65
CA LEU A 100 -3.20 12.40 21.15
C LEU A 100 -1.96 11.70 21.71
N ASN A 101 -2.19 10.68 22.54
CA ASN A 101 -1.18 9.87 23.21
C ASN A 101 -1.47 8.37 22.92
N CYS A 102 -1.52 7.99 21.63
CA CYS A 102 -1.81 6.63 21.21
C CYS A 102 -0.74 5.66 21.70
N GLU A 103 -1.15 4.57 22.35
CA GLU A 103 -0.22 3.62 23.00
C GLU A 103 0.64 2.84 21.98
N TYR A 104 0.08 2.48 20.81
CA TYR A 104 0.79 1.77 19.73
C TYR A 104 1.56 2.70 18.78
N CYS A 105 1.69 3.99 19.09
CA CYS A 105 2.24 4.97 18.15
C CYS A 105 3.74 4.76 17.88
N PHE A 106 4.09 4.34 16.67
CA PHE A 106 5.48 4.18 16.23
C PHE A 106 6.29 5.48 16.32
N ALA A 107 5.60 6.63 16.20
CA ALA A 107 6.19 7.97 16.25
C ALA A 107 6.44 8.48 17.68
N ALA A 108 6.37 7.64 18.70
CA ALA A 108 6.50 8.03 20.13
C ALA A 108 5.68 9.28 20.45
N GLN A 109 4.37 9.22 20.15
CA GLN A 109 3.39 10.30 20.29
C GLN A 109 3.81 11.59 19.54
N GLY A 110 4.41 11.41 18.38
CA GLY A 110 4.86 12.47 17.50
C GLY A 110 6.23 13.04 17.77
N LYS A 111 6.96 12.53 18.77
CA LYS A 111 8.33 13.00 19.09
C LYS A 111 9.42 12.29 18.31
N PHE A 112 9.11 11.15 17.69
CA PHE A 112 10.06 10.35 16.90
C PHE A 112 11.37 10.09 17.66
N HIS A 113 11.25 9.75 18.96
CA HIS A 113 12.36 9.50 19.89
C HIS A 113 13.31 10.70 20.08
N GLY A 114 12.97 11.89 19.61
CA GLY A 114 13.76 13.11 19.66
C GLY A 114 13.06 14.27 20.35
N GLN A 115 13.34 15.46 19.86
CA GLN A 115 12.78 16.71 20.39
C GLN A 115 11.42 17.02 19.75
N SER A 116 10.52 17.64 20.55
CA SER A 116 9.32 18.26 20.03
C SER A 116 9.66 19.56 19.30
N GLY A 117 8.97 19.82 18.19
CA GLY A 117 9.15 21.03 17.41
C GLY A 117 8.11 21.16 16.31
N LEU A 118 8.00 22.36 15.77
CA LEU A 118 7.18 22.66 14.62
C LEU A 118 8.10 23.08 13.46
N MET A 119 7.81 22.63 12.26
CA MET A 119 8.54 23.06 11.05
C MET A 119 8.28 24.55 10.81
N SER A 120 9.34 25.31 10.54
CA SER A 120 9.20 26.70 10.10
C SER A 120 8.77 26.76 8.63
N PHE A 121 8.17 27.87 8.20
CA PHE A 121 7.87 28.10 6.80
C PHE A 121 9.14 28.00 5.93
N GLU A 122 10.25 28.56 6.39
CA GLU A 122 11.53 28.56 5.67
C GLU A 122 12.04 27.15 5.45
N THR A 123 11.97 26.30 6.48
CA THR A 123 12.36 24.87 6.35
C THR A 123 11.46 24.15 5.35
N GLY A 124 10.14 24.29 5.49
CA GLY A 124 9.20 23.64 4.58
C GLY A 124 9.32 24.17 3.13
N LYS A 125 9.51 25.48 2.97
CA LYS A 125 9.78 26.08 1.65
C LYS A 125 11.04 25.47 1.02
N ARG A 126 12.14 25.38 1.79
CA ARG A 126 13.38 24.77 1.27
C ARG A 126 13.18 23.29 0.92
N ALA A 127 12.34 22.56 1.67
CA ALA A 127 11.99 21.17 1.33
C ALA A 127 11.25 21.07 -0.01
N LEU A 128 10.31 21.99 -0.30
CA LEU A 128 9.63 22.04 -1.59
C LEU A 128 10.59 22.41 -2.73
N ASP A 129 11.51 23.34 -2.51
CA ASP A 129 12.58 23.68 -3.48
C ASP A 129 13.47 22.47 -3.74
N PHE A 130 13.88 21.74 -2.68
CA PHE A 130 14.64 20.48 -2.79
C PHE A 130 13.90 19.44 -3.64
N LEU A 131 12.58 19.25 -3.42
CA LEU A 131 11.79 18.33 -4.22
C LEU A 131 11.80 18.69 -5.69
N VAL A 132 11.60 19.98 -6.04
CA VAL A 132 11.66 20.45 -7.42
C VAL A 132 13.04 20.23 -8.03
N GLU A 133 14.11 20.58 -7.31
CA GLU A 133 15.51 20.44 -7.76
C GLU A 133 15.89 18.97 -8.06
N HIS A 134 15.32 18.01 -7.34
CA HIS A 134 15.67 16.59 -7.43
C HIS A 134 14.62 15.73 -8.15
N SER A 135 13.57 16.34 -8.70
CA SER A 135 12.49 15.61 -9.37
C SER A 135 12.70 15.41 -10.87
N GLY A 136 13.80 15.90 -11.44
CA GLY A 136 14.08 15.80 -12.88
C GLY A 136 12.93 16.33 -13.75
N THR A 137 12.55 15.56 -14.76
CA THR A 137 11.45 15.89 -15.68
C THR A 137 10.07 15.61 -15.13
N ARG A 138 9.96 14.96 -13.97
CA ARG A 138 8.67 14.54 -13.39
C ARG A 138 7.75 15.74 -13.15
N HIS A 139 6.52 15.67 -13.68
CA HIS A 139 5.53 16.74 -13.58
C HIS A 139 4.79 16.71 -12.24
N ASN A 140 4.25 15.57 -11.85
CA ASN A 140 3.47 15.40 -10.62
C ASN A 140 4.37 15.08 -9.42
N LEU A 141 4.27 15.89 -8.38
CA LEU A 141 5.05 15.79 -7.15
C LEU A 141 4.11 15.60 -5.95
N GLU A 142 4.35 14.56 -5.14
CA GLU A 142 3.53 14.26 -3.96
C GLU A 142 4.14 14.88 -2.71
N VAL A 143 3.30 15.50 -1.89
CA VAL A 143 3.70 16.08 -0.60
C VAL A 143 2.71 15.68 0.49
N ASP A 144 3.18 14.87 1.44
CA ASP A 144 2.37 14.46 2.57
C ASP A 144 2.62 15.35 3.77
N PHE A 145 1.61 16.06 4.25
CA PHE A 145 1.64 16.69 5.57
C PHE A 145 1.42 15.64 6.65
N PHE A 146 2.48 15.42 7.42
CA PHE A 146 2.59 14.34 8.38
C PHE A 146 3.28 14.79 9.68
N GLY A 147 3.67 13.81 10.51
CA GLY A 147 4.41 13.98 11.76
C GLY A 147 3.65 13.37 12.92
N GLY A 148 3.54 14.08 14.04
CA GLY A 148 2.64 13.70 15.14
C GLY A 148 1.19 14.01 14.78
N GLU A 149 0.87 15.32 14.66
CA GLU A 149 -0.41 15.80 14.12
C GLU A 149 -0.17 17.09 13.32
N PRO A 150 -0.30 17.05 11.99
CA PRO A 150 0.03 18.21 11.15
C PRO A 150 -0.86 19.42 11.39
N LEU A 151 -2.12 19.24 11.82
CA LEU A 151 -3.00 20.37 12.14
C LEU A 151 -2.54 21.18 13.35
N MET A 152 -1.56 20.72 14.13
CA MET A 152 -0.91 21.55 15.15
C MET A 152 0.00 22.63 14.53
N ASN A 153 0.31 22.53 13.23
CA ASN A 153 1.08 23.52 12.47
C ASN A 153 0.34 23.94 11.19
N PHE A 154 -0.97 24.09 11.29
CA PHE A 154 -1.86 24.30 10.14
C PHE A 154 -1.52 25.57 9.35
N GLU A 155 -1.14 26.67 10.03
CA GLU A 155 -0.75 27.91 9.36
C GLU A 155 0.44 27.72 8.40
N VAL A 156 1.44 26.94 8.82
CA VAL A 156 2.58 26.59 7.95
C VAL A 156 2.14 25.71 6.78
N CYS A 157 1.24 24.74 6.99
CA CYS A 157 0.68 23.96 5.89
C CYS A 157 0.03 24.86 4.82
N LYS A 158 -0.78 25.85 5.23
CA LYS A 158 -1.40 26.82 4.31
C LYS A 158 -0.36 27.63 3.53
N GLN A 159 0.66 28.13 4.24
CA GLN A 159 1.75 28.91 3.61
C GLN A 159 2.55 28.09 2.59
N LEU A 160 2.85 26.83 2.92
CA LEU A 160 3.57 25.91 2.02
C LEU A 160 2.77 25.60 0.77
N VAL A 161 1.48 25.33 0.87
CA VAL A 161 0.60 25.15 -0.29
C VAL A 161 0.56 26.41 -1.15
N ALA A 162 0.37 27.57 -0.54
CA ALA A 162 0.36 28.83 -1.28
C ALA A 162 1.68 29.07 -2.02
N TYR A 163 2.82 28.77 -1.40
CA TYR A 163 4.13 28.83 -2.02
C TYR A 163 4.24 27.85 -3.20
N ALA A 164 3.90 26.57 -3.01
CA ALA A 164 3.96 25.56 -4.07
C ALA A 164 3.14 25.98 -5.29
N ARG A 165 1.87 26.42 -5.09
CA ARG A 165 1.01 26.93 -6.18
C ARG A 165 1.65 28.12 -6.92
N SER A 166 2.40 28.96 -6.22
CA SER A 166 3.04 30.14 -6.85
C SER A 166 4.17 29.77 -7.81
N ILE A 167 4.83 28.60 -7.61
CA ILE A 167 5.98 28.17 -8.43
C ILE A 167 5.63 27.11 -9.48
N GLU A 168 4.47 26.44 -9.39
CA GLU A 168 4.07 25.34 -10.28
C GLU A 168 4.24 25.68 -11.76
N LYS A 169 3.69 26.80 -12.19
CA LYS A 169 3.74 27.21 -13.59
C LYS A 169 5.16 27.47 -14.09
N GLU A 170 5.97 28.17 -13.29
CA GLU A 170 7.36 28.48 -13.65
C GLU A 170 8.22 27.22 -13.73
N LYS A 171 8.05 26.32 -12.79
CA LYS A 171 8.84 25.08 -12.67
C LYS A 171 8.30 23.93 -13.53
N GLY A 172 7.12 24.07 -14.15
CA GLY A 172 6.46 23.02 -14.91
C GLY A 172 6.04 21.81 -14.02
N LYS A 173 5.70 22.08 -12.77
CA LYS A 173 5.34 21.07 -11.76
C LYS A 173 3.87 21.18 -11.37
N ASN A 174 3.33 20.08 -10.82
CA ASN A 174 2.01 20.01 -10.22
C ASN A 174 2.15 19.33 -8.86
N PHE A 175 1.89 20.06 -7.78
CA PHE A 175 1.97 19.51 -6.42
C PHE A 175 0.64 18.90 -6.01
N ARG A 176 0.67 17.65 -5.58
CA ARG A 176 -0.45 16.93 -4.98
C ARG A 176 -0.23 16.80 -3.48
N PHE A 177 -1.07 17.48 -2.71
CA PHE A 177 -0.96 17.46 -1.25
C PHE A 177 -1.86 16.41 -0.64
N THR A 178 -1.32 15.63 0.29
CA THR A 178 -2.06 14.74 1.17
C THR A 178 -1.97 15.26 2.60
N LEU A 179 -3.09 15.24 3.32
CA LEU A 179 -3.16 15.55 4.75
C LEU A 179 -3.51 14.28 5.52
N THR A 180 -2.61 13.81 6.40
CA THR A 180 -2.90 12.72 7.33
C THR A 180 -3.19 13.27 8.71
N THR A 181 -4.41 13.09 9.25
CA THR A 181 -4.82 13.69 10.53
C THR A 181 -5.56 12.72 11.45
N ASN A 182 -5.39 12.91 12.75
CA ASN A 182 -6.17 12.24 13.78
C ASN A 182 -7.55 12.89 14.01
N GLY A 183 -7.87 13.97 13.33
CA GLY A 183 -9.18 14.63 13.32
C GLY A 183 -9.47 15.59 14.48
N ILE A 184 -8.70 15.60 15.55
CA ILE A 184 -8.98 16.48 16.71
C ILE A 184 -8.95 17.95 16.29
N GLY A 185 -8.01 18.34 15.43
CA GLY A 185 -7.81 19.71 14.96
C GLY A 185 -8.72 20.13 13.81
N ILE A 186 -9.58 19.27 13.28
CA ILE A 186 -10.49 19.63 12.18
C ILE A 186 -11.51 20.69 12.64
N THR A 187 -11.58 21.77 11.87
CA THR A 187 -12.54 22.89 11.97
C THR A 187 -13.15 23.13 10.59
N ASP A 188 -14.17 24.00 10.49
CA ASP A 188 -14.75 24.39 9.21
C ASP A 188 -13.71 24.99 8.26
N GLU A 189 -12.76 25.79 8.78
CA GLU A 189 -11.64 26.34 8.01
C GLU A 189 -10.74 25.22 7.44
N VAL A 190 -10.42 24.22 8.24
CA VAL A 190 -9.62 23.06 7.78
C VAL A 190 -10.37 22.29 6.69
N ILE A 191 -11.68 22.08 6.85
CA ILE A 191 -12.51 21.39 5.85
C ILE A 191 -12.51 22.15 4.53
N GLU A 192 -12.75 23.46 4.55
CA GLU A 192 -12.76 24.29 3.36
C GLU A 192 -11.40 24.26 2.65
N TRP A 193 -10.32 24.46 3.41
CA TRP A 193 -8.96 24.45 2.87
C TRP A 193 -8.58 23.08 2.30
N ALA A 194 -8.81 22.00 3.05
CA ALA A 194 -8.46 20.65 2.60
C ALA A 194 -9.24 20.24 1.34
N ASN A 195 -10.52 20.62 1.23
CA ASN A 195 -11.33 20.34 0.06
C ASN A 195 -10.87 21.10 -1.19
N LYS A 196 -10.26 22.27 -1.01
CA LYS A 196 -9.74 23.07 -2.09
C LYS A 196 -8.32 22.67 -2.52
N GLU A 197 -7.46 22.38 -1.57
CA GLU A 197 -6.01 22.29 -1.80
C GLU A 197 -5.45 20.86 -1.71
N CYS A 198 -6.09 19.96 -0.94
CA CYS A 198 -5.59 18.60 -0.78
C CYS A 198 -6.18 17.67 -1.84
N TYR A 199 -5.30 16.99 -2.57
CA TYR A 199 -5.64 15.92 -3.47
C TYR A 199 -6.31 14.76 -2.69
N ASN A 200 -5.74 14.43 -1.53
CA ASN A 200 -6.25 13.37 -0.67
C ASN A 200 -6.20 13.76 0.82
N VAL A 201 -7.11 13.18 1.62
CA VAL A 201 -7.11 13.33 3.09
C VAL A 201 -7.20 11.95 3.74
N VAL A 202 -6.23 11.65 4.59
CA VAL A 202 -6.18 10.40 5.36
C VAL A 202 -6.73 10.65 6.75
N LEU A 203 -7.82 9.98 7.10
CA LEU A 203 -8.55 10.17 8.35
C LEU A 203 -8.31 8.96 9.27
N SER A 204 -7.63 9.20 10.38
CA SER A 204 -7.19 8.13 11.30
C SER A 204 -8.32 7.70 12.23
N LEU A 205 -8.90 6.51 11.99
CA LEU A 205 -9.96 5.88 12.80
C LEU A 205 -9.78 4.37 12.80
N ASP A 206 -9.78 3.74 13.98
CA ASP A 206 -9.53 2.28 14.09
C ASP A 206 -10.82 1.45 14.03
N GLY A 207 -11.99 2.08 13.79
CA GLY A 207 -13.28 1.40 13.66
C GLY A 207 -14.24 1.69 14.80
N ARG A 208 -14.79 0.64 15.43
CA ARG A 208 -15.75 0.78 16.55
C ARG A 208 -15.19 1.63 17.68
N LYS A 209 -16.08 2.29 18.44
CA LYS A 209 -15.69 3.22 19.50
C LYS A 209 -14.76 2.60 20.53
N GLU A 210 -15.08 1.41 21.01
CA GLU A 210 -14.28 0.70 22.00
C GLU A 210 -12.89 0.31 21.48
N VAL A 211 -12.76 0.01 20.19
CA VAL A 211 -11.49 -0.29 19.52
C VAL A 211 -10.66 0.99 19.40
N ASN A 212 -11.24 2.03 18.82
CA ASN A 212 -10.57 3.31 18.67
C ASN A 212 -10.13 3.89 20.00
N ASP A 213 -11.02 3.95 21.00
CA ASP A 213 -10.77 4.60 22.28
C ASP A 213 -9.92 3.74 23.23
N ARG A 214 -9.64 2.47 22.88
CA ARG A 214 -8.64 1.67 23.59
C ARG A 214 -7.25 2.30 23.48
N PHE A 215 -6.86 2.75 22.30
CA PHE A 215 -5.51 3.23 22.02
C PHE A 215 -5.43 4.72 21.70
N ARG A 216 -6.40 5.31 20.99
CA ARG A 216 -6.38 6.71 20.55
C ARG A 216 -6.97 7.64 21.60
N LYS A 217 -6.21 7.81 22.68
CA LYS A 217 -6.57 8.67 23.82
C LYS A 217 -5.76 9.96 23.79
N ASP A 218 -6.30 11.00 24.42
CA ASP A 218 -5.52 12.19 24.73
C ASP A 218 -4.66 12.00 26.00
N ILE A 219 -3.86 13.01 26.36
CA ILE A 219 -3.00 12.98 27.56
C ILE A 219 -3.81 12.77 28.85
N ALA A 220 -5.08 13.18 28.88
CA ALA A 220 -5.97 12.97 30.03
C ALA A 220 -6.64 11.59 30.04
N GLY A 221 -6.27 10.69 29.09
CA GLY A 221 -6.84 9.35 28.99
C GLY A 221 -8.24 9.29 28.38
N ARG A 222 -8.75 10.40 27.80
CA ARG A 222 -10.08 10.44 27.18
C ARG A 222 -9.99 9.94 25.76
N GLY A 223 -10.94 9.08 25.35
CA GLY A 223 -11.07 8.61 23.98
C GLY A 223 -11.30 9.74 22.97
N SER A 224 -10.96 9.47 21.72
CA SER A 224 -11.08 10.45 20.65
C SER A 224 -12.32 10.27 19.77
N TYR A 225 -12.95 9.09 19.78
CA TYR A 225 -14.00 8.69 18.83
C TYR A 225 -15.15 9.70 18.71
N ASP A 226 -15.83 10.04 19.82
CA ASP A 226 -16.97 10.95 19.82
C ASP A 226 -16.59 12.39 19.38
N ARG A 227 -15.30 12.73 19.44
CA ARG A 227 -14.77 14.04 19.06
C ARG A 227 -14.40 14.13 17.59
N ILE A 228 -14.03 13.02 16.97
CA ILE A 228 -13.50 13.00 15.60
C ILE A 228 -14.52 12.53 14.57
N VAL A 229 -15.37 11.54 14.89
CA VAL A 229 -16.33 10.97 13.94
C VAL A 229 -17.25 12.02 13.31
N PRO A 230 -17.91 12.93 14.07
CA PRO A 230 -18.75 13.95 13.45
C PRO A 230 -17.99 14.88 12.49
N LYS A 231 -16.72 15.16 12.79
CA LYS A 231 -15.85 16.01 11.95
C LYS A 231 -15.44 15.29 10.66
N PHE A 232 -15.15 13.99 10.76
CA PHE A 232 -14.85 13.16 9.60
C PHE A 232 -16.06 13.07 8.66
N GLN A 233 -17.25 12.83 9.20
CA GLN A 233 -18.49 12.82 8.42
C GLN A 233 -18.75 14.17 7.74
N GLN A 234 -18.54 15.29 8.43
CA GLN A 234 -18.67 16.62 7.86
C GLN A 234 -17.66 16.85 6.71
N LEU A 235 -16.38 16.48 6.92
CA LEU A 235 -15.33 16.63 5.92
C LEU A 235 -15.62 15.76 4.69
N VAL A 236 -15.94 14.49 4.86
CA VAL A 236 -16.23 13.55 3.77
C VAL A 236 -17.46 13.99 2.97
N LYS A 237 -18.52 14.41 3.66
CA LYS A 237 -19.72 14.98 3.01
C LYS A 237 -19.38 16.21 2.17
N ALA A 238 -18.57 17.12 2.72
CA ALA A 238 -18.17 18.34 2.01
C ALA A 238 -17.24 18.05 0.81
N ARG A 239 -16.50 16.93 0.81
CA ARG A 239 -15.70 16.43 -0.32
C ARG A 239 -16.53 15.65 -1.37
N GLY A 240 -17.81 15.44 -1.14
CA GLY A 240 -18.65 14.62 -2.01
C GLY A 240 -18.27 13.14 -2.02
N GLY A 241 -17.73 12.63 -0.94
CA GLY A 241 -17.33 11.23 -0.79
C GLY A 241 -16.09 10.80 -1.60
N LYS A 242 -15.21 11.74 -1.97
CA LYS A 242 -14.06 11.45 -2.84
C LYS A 242 -12.75 12.04 -2.29
N GLY A 243 -11.61 11.46 -2.70
CA GLY A 243 -10.29 11.96 -2.36
C GLY A 243 -10.00 11.89 -0.85
N TYR A 244 -10.50 10.86 -0.18
CA TYR A 244 -10.21 10.55 1.22
C TYR A 244 -10.08 9.04 1.40
N TYR A 245 -9.53 8.61 2.50
CA TYR A 245 -9.76 7.27 3.03
C TYR A 245 -9.61 7.24 4.54
N MET A 246 -10.39 6.34 5.14
CA MET A 246 -10.24 6.01 6.55
C MET A 246 -9.04 5.10 6.72
N ARG A 247 -8.15 5.43 7.64
CA ARG A 247 -6.99 4.60 7.97
C ARG A 247 -7.05 4.14 9.41
N GLY A 248 -7.30 2.85 9.59
CA GLY A 248 -7.31 2.19 10.87
C GLY A 248 -6.10 1.27 11.08
N THR A 249 -5.92 0.86 12.32
CA THR A 249 -4.95 -0.14 12.75
C THR A 249 -5.66 -1.22 13.54
N PHE A 250 -5.49 -2.49 13.16
CA PHE A 250 -5.95 -3.60 13.96
C PHE A 250 -4.80 -4.26 14.73
N THR A 251 -5.14 -4.86 15.85
CA THR A 251 -4.21 -5.40 16.83
C THR A 251 -4.69 -6.79 17.29
N HIS A 252 -3.95 -7.45 18.16
CA HIS A 252 -4.40 -8.67 18.82
C HIS A 252 -5.77 -8.54 19.52
N TYR A 253 -6.17 -7.31 19.91
CA TYR A 253 -7.43 -7.06 20.59
C TYR A 253 -8.65 -6.91 19.68
N ASN A 254 -8.46 -6.77 18.38
CA ASN A 254 -9.52 -6.65 17.38
C ASN A 254 -9.17 -7.42 16.11
N THR A 255 -8.83 -8.68 16.25
CA THR A 255 -8.60 -9.59 15.13
C THR A 255 -9.85 -9.77 14.25
N ASP A 256 -11.03 -9.42 14.77
CA ASP A 256 -12.31 -9.31 14.06
C ASP A 256 -12.47 -7.99 13.30
N PHE A 257 -11.39 -7.47 12.72
CA PHE A 257 -11.27 -6.14 12.13
C PHE A 257 -12.30 -5.83 11.02
N THR A 258 -12.91 -6.84 10.42
CA THR A 258 -14.01 -6.64 9.47
C THR A 258 -15.22 -5.98 10.11
N ASN A 259 -15.49 -6.24 11.39
CA ASN A 259 -16.54 -5.55 12.12
C ASN A 259 -16.24 -4.06 12.28
N ASP A 260 -14.97 -3.68 12.35
CA ASP A 260 -14.53 -2.29 12.39
C ASP A 260 -14.73 -1.61 11.02
N LEU A 261 -14.42 -2.33 9.93
CA LEU A 261 -14.65 -1.84 8.57
C LEU A 261 -16.15 -1.71 8.29
N PHE A 262 -16.96 -2.69 8.67
CA PHE A 262 -18.41 -2.64 8.48
C PHE A 262 -19.05 -1.53 9.31
N HIS A 263 -18.59 -1.31 10.54
CA HIS A 263 -19.00 -0.18 11.35
C HIS A 263 -18.70 1.16 10.64
N MET A 264 -17.50 1.30 10.07
CA MET A 264 -17.14 2.52 9.33
C MET A 264 -18.01 2.70 8.08
N ALA A 265 -18.35 1.61 7.36
CA ALA A 265 -19.16 1.68 6.16
C ALA A 265 -20.66 1.86 6.47
N ASP A 266 -21.23 1.00 7.30
CA ASP A 266 -22.69 0.89 7.47
C ASP A 266 -23.23 1.90 8.47
N ASP A 267 -22.54 2.12 9.58
CA ASP A 267 -23.02 3.03 10.64
C ASP A 267 -22.53 4.47 10.43
N LEU A 268 -21.32 4.64 9.87
CA LEU A 268 -20.71 5.97 9.74
C LEU A 268 -20.77 6.54 8.31
N GLY A 269 -20.99 5.69 7.29
CA GLY A 269 -21.12 6.08 5.89
C GLY A 269 -19.77 6.42 5.21
N PHE A 270 -18.70 5.69 5.54
CA PHE A 270 -17.40 5.83 4.90
C PHE A 270 -17.15 4.67 3.94
N ASP A 271 -16.99 4.96 2.66
CA ASP A 271 -16.86 3.94 1.61
C ASP A 271 -15.40 3.65 1.23
N GLU A 272 -14.46 4.56 1.54
CA GLU A 272 -13.04 4.45 1.22
C GLU A 272 -12.26 4.03 2.47
N LEU A 273 -11.82 2.77 2.55
CA LEU A 273 -11.34 2.13 3.76
C LEU A 273 -9.93 1.54 3.59
N SER A 274 -9.11 1.71 4.62
CA SER A 274 -7.80 1.08 4.76
C SER A 274 -7.60 0.64 6.21
N MET A 275 -7.13 -0.58 6.43
CA MET A 275 -6.83 -1.09 7.76
C MET A 275 -5.57 -1.94 7.75
N GLU A 276 -4.59 -1.54 8.56
CA GLU A 276 -3.29 -2.16 8.63
C GLU A 276 -3.08 -2.95 9.92
N PRO A 277 -2.36 -4.06 9.87
CA PRO A 277 -1.91 -4.72 11.09
C PRO A 277 -0.96 -3.81 11.87
N VAL A 278 -1.08 -3.81 13.19
CA VAL A 278 -0.09 -3.17 14.05
C VAL A 278 1.28 -3.83 13.84
N VAL A 279 2.32 -3.01 13.73
CA VAL A 279 3.71 -3.49 13.76
C VAL A 279 4.30 -3.05 15.09
N SER A 280 4.30 -3.93 16.06
CA SER A 280 4.80 -3.70 17.42
C SER A 280 5.95 -4.64 17.75
N LYS A 281 6.72 -4.30 18.79
CA LYS A 281 7.76 -5.20 19.30
C LYS A 281 7.14 -6.52 19.76
N ALA A 282 7.85 -7.63 19.50
CA ALA A 282 7.43 -8.93 19.98
C ALA A 282 7.20 -8.93 21.50
N GLY A 283 6.09 -9.49 21.95
CA GLY A 283 5.69 -9.51 23.36
C GLY A 283 4.97 -8.28 23.87
N SER A 284 4.75 -7.25 23.04
CA SER A 284 3.82 -6.16 23.37
C SER A 284 2.38 -6.71 23.42
N PRO A 285 1.52 -6.24 24.33
CA PRO A 285 0.16 -6.77 24.47
C PRO A 285 -0.71 -6.62 23.24
N GLU A 286 -0.48 -5.58 22.43
CA GLU A 286 -1.20 -5.31 21.19
C GLU A 286 -0.64 -6.06 19.98
N ALA A 287 0.58 -6.65 20.10
CA ALA A 287 1.25 -7.30 18.99
C ALA A 287 0.46 -8.51 18.49
N LEU A 288 0.36 -8.62 17.19
CA LEU A 288 -0.20 -9.80 16.52
C LEU A 288 0.79 -10.96 16.61
N THR A 289 0.25 -12.18 16.70
CA THR A 289 1.01 -13.42 16.84
C THR A 289 0.60 -14.43 15.76
N GLU A 290 1.39 -15.47 15.57
CA GLU A 290 1.05 -16.55 14.61
C GLU A 290 -0.32 -17.20 14.91
N ALA A 291 -0.74 -17.23 16.20
CA ALA A 291 -2.04 -17.75 16.58
C ALA A 291 -3.22 -16.90 16.05
N ASP A 292 -2.98 -15.64 15.71
CA ASP A 292 -3.99 -14.74 15.13
C ASP A 292 -4.16 -14.95 13.63
N LEU A 293 -3.17 -15.50 12.91
CA LEU A 293 -3.19 -15.63 11.45
C LEU A 293 -4.41 -16.35 10.89
N PRO A 294 -4.86 -17.52 11.44
CA PRO A 294 -6.05 -18.18 10.92
C PRO A 294 -7.30 -17.30 11.01
N ILE A 295 -7.45 -16.57 12.13
CA ILE A 295 -8.58 -15.65 12.33
C ILE A 295 -8.52 -14.53 11.30
N LEU A 296 -7.34 -13.94 11.11
CA LEU A 296 -7.16 -12.85 10.13
C LEU A 296 -7.42 -13.31 8.70
N PHE A 297 -7.04 -14.54 8.34
CA PHE A 297 -7.32 -15.10 7.02
C PHE A 297 -8.82 -15.24 6.78
N ASP A 298 -9.56 -15.75 7.76
CA ASP A 298 -11.03 -15.82 7.69
C ASP A 298 -11.66 -14.43 7.56
N GLN A 299 -11.11 -13.43 8.27
CA GLN A 299 -11.60 -12.04 8.18
C GLN A 299 -11.34 -11.44 6.79
N TYR A 300 -10.16 -11.65 6.20
CA TYR A 300 -9.90 -11.18 4.83
C TYR A 300 -10.83 -11.83 3.81
N GLU A 301 -11.10 -13.14 3.93
CA GLU A 301 -12.08 -13.81 3.07
C GLU A 301 -13.51 -13.29 3.28
N LEU A 302 -13.91 -13.10 4.53
CA LEU A 302 -15.22 -12.52 4.85
C LEU A 302 -15.38 -11.14 4.20
N LEU A 303 -14.39 -10.28 4.33
CA LEU A 303 -14.39 -8.95 3.71
C LEU A 303 -14.52 -9.05 2.19
N ALA A 304 -13.73 -9.89 1.54
CA ALA A 304 -13.75 -10.04 0.09
C ALA A 304 -15.11 -10.53 -0.43
N LYS A 305 -15.70 -11.52 0.24
CA LYS A 305 -17.06 -12.01 -0.06
C LYS A 305 -18.13 -10.94 0.15
N ASP A 306 -18.00 -10.16 1.23
CA ASP A 306 -18.94 -9.06 1.52
C ASP A 306 -18.83 -7.92 0.49
N MET A 307 -17.62 -7.58 0.06
CA MET A 307 -17.40 -6.57 -0.99
C MET A 307 -18.11 -6.96 -2.29
N LEU A 308 -18.00 -8.22 -2.75
CA LEU A 308 -18.73 -8.71 -3.92
C LEU A 308 -20.25 -8.66 -3.72
N ARG A 309 -20.76 -9.00 -2.53
CA ARG A 309 -22.18 -8.90 -2.18
C ARG A 309 -22.65 -7.44 -2.24
N ARG A 310 -21.88 -6.50 -1.70
CA ARG A 310 -22.18 -5.06 -1.72
C ARG A 310 -22.16 -4.50 -3.13
N GLU A 311 -21.20 -4.90 -3.94
CA GLU A 311 -21.10 -4.51 -5.35
C GLU A 311 -22.37 -4.89 -6.11
N LYS A 312 -22.86 -6.15 -5.95
CA LYS A 312 -24.14 -6.61 -6.53
C LYS A 312 -25.33 -5.81 -6.03
N ALA A 313 -25.33 -5.45 -4.76
CA ALA A 313 -26.40 -4.66 -4.14
C ALA A 313 -26.37 -3.16 -4.53
N GLY A 314 -25.32 -2.70 -5.22
CA GLY A 314 -25.16 -1.29 -5.62
C GLY A 314 -24.70 -0.36 -4.50
N HIS A 315 -24.07 -0.91 -3.46
CA HIS A 315 -23.48 -0.20 -2.32
C HIS A 315 -22.02 -0.64 -2.10
N PRO A 316 -21.14 -0.43 -3.10
CA PRO A 316 -19.74 -0.86 -3.00
C PRO A 316 -18.99 -0.11 -1.91
N ILE A 317 -17.97 -0.75 -1.37
CA ILE A 317 -16.93 -0.13 -0.56
C ILE A 317 -15.58 -0.40 -1.20
N THR A 318 -14.63 0.51 -1.04
CA THR A 318 -13.25 0.33 -1.46
C THR A 318 -12.41 -0.12 -0.25
N PHE A 319 -11.70 -1.23 -0.39
CA PHE A 319 -10.66 -1.61 0.55
C PHE A 319 -9.30 -1.50 -0.13
N TYR A 320 -8.50 -0.53 0.28
CA TYR A 320 -7.25 -0.14 -0.38
C TYR A 320 -6.30 -1.31 -0.66
N HIS A 321 -6.26 -2.29 0.25
CA HIS A 321 -5.36 -3.44 0.12
C HIS A 321 -5.82 -4.51 -0.86
N TYR A 322 -7.03 -4.38 -1.42
CA TYR A 322 -7.55 -5.24 -2.48
C TYR A 322 -7.55 -4.56 -3.85
N MET A 323 -7.07 -3.31 -3.91
CA MET A 323 -6.94 -2.62 -5.20
C MET A 323 -5.74 -3.16 -5.96
N ILE A 324 -6.02 -3.98 -6.97
CA ILE A 324 -5.03 -4.46 -7.94
C ILE A 324 -5.53 -4.19 -9.35
N ASP A 325 -4.62 -3.87 -10.25
CA ASP A 325 -4.89 -3.74 -11.68
C ASP A 325 -4.18 -4.88 -12.41
N LEU A 326 -4.97 -5.77 -13.00
CA LEU A 326 -4.47 -6.92 -13.76
C LEU A 326 -4.19 -6.58 -15.24
N ALA A 327 -4.74 -5.46 -15.75
CA ALA A 327 -4.61 -5.07 -17.14
C ALA A 327 -3.40 -4.17 -17.41
N HIS A 328 -3.20 -3.14 -16.56
CA HIS A 328 -2.20 -2.12 -16.78
C HIS A 328 -1.15 -2.07 -15.67
N GLY A 329 -1.53 -2.33 -14.42
CA GLY A 329 -0.69 -2.39 -13.22
C GLY A 329 0.38 -1.31 -13.11
N PRO A 330 1.05 -1.15 -11.99
CA PRO A 330 2.20 -0.27 -11.89
C PRO A 330 3.33 -0.75 -12.80
N CYS A 331 4.18 0.17 -13.28
CA CYS A 331 5.35 -0.17 -14.09
C CYS A 331 6.23 -1.20 -13.34
N ILE A 332 7.00 -1.97 -14.10
CA ILE A 332 7.82 -3.06 -13.55
C ILE A 332 8.79 -2.60 -12.46
N TYR A 333 9.36 -1.40 -12.57
CA TYR A 333 10.23 -0.85 -11.53
C TYR A 333 9.52 -0.70 -10.18
N LYS A 334 8.28 -0.24 -10.17
CA LYS A 334 7.48 -0.12 -8.94
C LYS A 334 7.11 -1.50 -8.38
N ARG A 335 6.89 -2.49 -9.26
CA ARG A 335 6.66 -3.89 -8.86
C ARG A 335 7.91 -4.53 -8.25
N ILE A 336 9.10 -4.08 -8.63
CA ILE A 336 10.37 -4.59 -8.11
C ILE A 336 10.79 -3.86 -6.83
N SER A 337 10.71 -2.52 -6.78
CA SER A 337 11.29 -1.69 -5.71
C SER A 337 10.27 -1.09 -4.73
N GLY A 338 8.97 -1.28 -4.96
CA GLY A 338 7.91 -0.81 -4.06
C GLY A 338 7.79 0.70 -3.96
N CYS A 339 7.72 1.23 -2.73
CA CYS A 339 7.45 2.65 -2.47
C CYS A 339 8.60 3.61 -2.81
N GLY A 340 9.82 3.09 -3.04
CA GLY A 340 11.00 3.91 -3.30
C GLY A 340 11.54 4.64 -2.07
N SER A 341 11.31 4.11 -0.87
CA SER A 341 11.86 4.63 0.39
C SER A 341 13.37 4.84 0.28
N GLY A 342 13.86 6.00 0.73
CA GLY A 342 15.28 6.38 0.72
C GLY A 342 15.83 6.81 -0.65
N THR A 343 15.04 6.67 -1.71
CA THR A 343 15.45 6.97 -3.10
C THR A 343 14.52 7.94 -3.81
N GLU A 344 13.27 7.54 -4.01
CA GLU A 344 12.23 8.34 -4.69
C GLU A 344 11.27 9.01 -3.72
N TYR A 345 11.19 8.50 -2.50
CA TYR A 345 10.39 9.00 -1.39
C TYR A 345 11.27 9.19 -0.15
N MET A 346 11.15 10.34 0.52
CA MET A 346 11.91 10.68 1.72
C MET A 346 11.03 11.41 2.74
N ALA A 347 11.36 11.26 4.02
CA ALA A 347 10.80 12.07 5.08
C ALA A 347 11.71 13.26 5.41
N VAL A 348 11.10 14.41 5.71
CA VAL A 348 11.79 15.64 6.12
C VAL A 348 11.35 16.03 7.52
N THR A 349 12.30 16.14 8.44
CA THR A 349 12.01 16.56 9.83
C THR A 349 11.71 18.07 9.93
N PRO A 350 11.17 18.57 11.06
CA PRO A 350 11.00 20.01 11.26
C PRO A 350 12.30 20.82 11.15
N TRP A 351 13.44 20.18 11.28
CA TRP A 351 14.78 20.80 11.20
C TRP A 351 15.45 20.59 9.85
N GLY A 352 14.75 19.95 8.87
CA GLY A 352 15.25 19.77 7.51
C GLY A 352 16.11 18.53 7.30
N ASP A 353 16.23 17.63 8.28
CA ASP A 353 16.92 16.36 8.09
C ASP A 353 16.15 15.43 7.17
N LEU A 354 16.87 14.69 6.30
CA LEU A 354 16.32 13.71 5.37
C LEU A 354 16.48 12.30 5.92
N TYR A 355 15.38 11.53 5.87
CA TYR A 355 15.32 10.11 6.24
C TYR A 355 14.65 9.29 5.14
N PRO A 356 14.90 7.96 5.05
CA PRO A 356 14.30 7.11 4.01
C PRO A 356 12.77 7.14 3.99
N CYS A 357 12.12 7.13 5.16
CA CYS A 357 10.68 7.36 5.32
C CYS A 357 10.38 7.76 6.78
N HIS A 358 9.11 8.03 7.07
CA HIS A 358 8.66 8.42 8.41
C HIS A 358 8.98 7.40 9.52
N GLN A 359 9.12 6.11 9.17
CA GLN A 359 9.44 5.05 10.14
C GLN A 359 10.90 5.07 10.63
N PHE A 360 11.81 5.66 9.86
CA PHE A 360 13.24 5.77 10.21
C PHE A 360 13.58 7.09 10.90
N VAL A 361 12.63 8.03 10.98
CA VAL A 361 12.88 9.35 11.56
C VAL A 361 13.21 9.23 13.05
N GLY A 362 14.32 9.85 13.46
CA GLY A 362 14.82 9.84 14.83
C GLY A 362 15.91 8.77 15.08
N ASP A 363 16.15 7.89 14.13
CA ASP A 363 17.28 6.96 14.17
C ASP A 363 18.48 7.57 13.40
N PRO A 364 19.57 7.95 14.11
CA PRO A 364 20.72 8.62 13.50
C PRO A 364 21.43 7.76 12.44
N ASP A 365 21.34 6.43 12.53
CA ASP A 365 21.99 5.51 11.59
C ASP A 365 21.32 5.54 10.22
N TYR A 366 20.08 5.99 10.16
CA TYR A 366 19.29 6.11 8.91
C TYR A 366 19.18 7.54 8.38
N LYS A 367 19.93 8.50 8.90
CA LYS A 367 19.96 9.85 8.35
C LYS A 367 20.63 9.88 6.99
N LEU A 368 19.91 10.32 5.93
CA LEU A 368 20.42 10.42 4.56
C LEU A 368 21.19 11.72 4.30
N GLY A 369 20.88 12.77 5.03
CA GLY A 369 21.42 14.12 4.82
C GLY A 369 20.45 15.18 5.29
N ASP A 370 20.39 16.30 4.58
CA ASP A 370 19.47 17.40 4.87
C ASP A 370 19.04 18.14 3.58
N ILE A 371 18.01 18.97 3.69
CA ILE A 371 17.44 19.69 2.52
C ILE A 371 18.35 20.76 1.95
N TRP A 372 19.40 21.19 2.65
CA TRP A 372 20.34 22.22 2.18
C TRP A 372 21.53 21.61 1.41
N ASN A 373 22.05 20.49 1.92
CA ASN A 373 23.22 19.79 1.36
C ASN A 373 22.83 18.60 0.48
N GLY A 374 21.54 18.21 0.50
CA GLY A 374 21.03 17.04 -0.21
C GLY A 374 21.35 15.73 0.52
N VAL A 375 21.28 14.62 -0.24
CA VAL A 375 21.65 13.30 0.26
C VAL A 375 23.17 13.18 0.33
N THR A 376 23.72 13.24 1.52
CA THR A 376 25.17 13.14 1.77
C THR A 376 25.60 11.71 2.10
N ASN A 377 24.72 10.90 2.70
CA ASN A 377 24.95 9.48 2.95
C ASN A 377 24.51 8.64 1.74
N THR A 378 25.33 8.67 0.69
CA THR A 378 25.06 7.98 -0.57
C THR A 378 25.17 6.46 -0.44
N GLU A 379 25.99 5.95 0.48
CA GLU A 379 26.11 4.52 0.77
C GLU A 379 24.79 3.97 1.31
N LEU A 380 24.21 4.64 2.30
CA LEU A 380 22.89 4.26 2.84
C LEU A 380 21.79 4.34 1.78
N ARG A 381 21.76 5.42 0.97
CA ARG A 381 20.81 5.53 -0.15
C ARG A 381 20.92 4.34 -1.10
N ASP A 382 22.16 3.93 -1.44
CA ASP A 382 22.40 2.82 -2.36
C ASP A 382 22.00 1.47 -1.75
N GLU A 383 22.10 1.31 -0.42
CA GLU A 383 21.51 0.16 0.29
C GLU A 383 19.98 0.12 0.12
N PHE A 384 19.29 1.26 0.22
CA PHE A 384 17.84 1.33 -0.02
C PHE A 384 17.46 1.01 -1.47
N LYS A 385 18.31 1.27 -2.46
CA LYS A 385 18.08 0.82 -3.84
C LYS A 385 18.07 -0.70 -3.96
N LEU A 386 18.82 -1.38 -3.09
CA LEU A 386 18.88 -2.85 -3.03
C LEU A 386 17.73 -3.47 -2.21
N CYS A 387 16.91 -2.67 -1.52
CA CYS A 387 15.69 -3.16 -0.86
C CYS A 387 14.61 -3.47 -1.92
N ASN A 388 14.86 -4.47 -2.77
CA ASN A 388 13.97 -4.89 -3.84
C ASN A 388 13.73 -6.41 -3.81
N VAL A 389 12.75 -6.86 -4.56
CA VAL A 389 12.30 -8.26 -4.53
C VAL A 389 13.34 -9.26 -5.02
N TYR A 390 14.27 -8.85 -5.89
CA TYR A 390 15.31 -9.73 -6.41
C TYR A 390 16.56 -9.79 -5.52
N ALA A 391 16.77 -8.77 -4.70
CA ALA A 391 17.89 -8.76 -3.75
C ALA A 391 17.63 -9.60 -2.49
N ARG A 392 16.38 -10.04 -2.28
CA ARG A 392 15.98 -10.84 -1.11
C ARG A 392 15.83 -12.31 -1.48
N PRO A 393 16.70 -13.21 -0.97
CA PRO A 393 16.65 -14.64 -1.30
C PRO A 393 15.29 -15.29 -1.03
N ASP A 394 14.64 -14.92 0.09
CA ASP A 394 13.34 -15.47 0.50
C ASP A 394 12.18 -15.06 -0.44
N CYS A 395 12.37 -14.03 -1.26
CA CYS A 395 11.38 -13.60 -2.24
C CYS A 395 11.49 -14.34 -3.58
N LYS A 396 12.58 -15.09 -3.82
CA LYS A 396 12.89 -15.70 -5.12
C LYS A 396 11.77 -16.60 -5.64
N ASP A 397 11.19 -17.42 -4.77
CA ASP A 397 10.17 -18.39 -5.13
C ASP A 397 8.76 -17.97 -4.66
N CYS A 398 8.60 -16.71 -4.22
CA CYS A 398 7.32 -16.19 -3.75
C CYS A 398 6.41 -15.81 -4.94
N TRP A 399 5.26 -16.44 -5.04
CA TRP A 399 4.28 -16.16 -6.10
C TRP A 399 3.74 -14.70 -6.07
N ALA A 400 3.71 -14.06 -4.87
CA ALA A 400 3.18 -12.70 -4.70
C ALA A 400 4.26 -11.61 -4.91
N ARG A 401 5.49 -11.97 -5.27
CA ARG A 401 6.65 -11.06 -5.25
C ARG A 401 6.49 -9.79 -6.08
N LEU A 402 5.90 -9.87 -7.27
CA LEU A 402 5.69 -8.70 -8.15
C LEU A 402 4.48 -7.84 -7.75
N TYR A 403 3.69 -8.27 -6.76
CA TYR A 403 2.68 -7.46 -6.10
C TYR A 403 3.20 -6.85 -4.79
N CYS A 404 4.05 -7.60 -4.07
CA CYS A 404 4.63 -7.21 -2.78
C CYS A 404 5.84 -6.27 -2.91
N ALA A 405 6.60 -6.39 -4.01
CA ALA A 405 7.84 -5.65 -4.25
C ALA A 405 8.91 -5.85 -3.15
N GLY A 406 8.92 -7.02 -2.48
CA GLY A 406 9.87 -7.33 -1.42
C GLY A 406 9.48 -6.82 -0.02
N GLY A 407 8.30 -6.21 0.15
CA GLY A 407 7.79 -5.74 1.44
C GLY A 407 8.36 -4.39 1.88
N CYS A 408 8.19 -4.08 3.17
CA CYS A 408 8.58 -2.81 3.77
C CYS A 408 9.97 -2.93 4.44
N ALA A 409 10.93 -2.08 4.05
CA ALA A 409 12.27 -2.05 4.65
C ALA A 409 12.25 -1.73 6.16
N ALA A 410 11.31 -0.87 6.61
CA ALA A 410 11.16 -0.56 8.02
C ALA A 410 10.64 -1.78 8.82
N ASN A 411 9.62 -2.48 8.28
CA ASN A 411 9.12 -3.70 8.93
C ASN A 411 10.19 -4.80 8.95
N ALA A 412 10.99 -4.93 7.88
CA ALA A 412 12.13 -5.83 7.84
C ALA A 412 13.13 -5.50 8.96
N LEU A 413 13.54 -4.23 9.08
CA LEU A 413 14.44 -3.78 10.14
C LEU A 413 13.87 -4.09 11.53
N HIS A 414 12.60 -3.76 11.80
CA HIS A 414 11.99 -4.01 13.11
C HIS A 414 11.88 -5.49 13.47
N ALA A 415 11.68 -6.35 12.47
CA ALA A 415 11.54 -7.80 12.67
C ALA A 415 12.88 -8.54 12.74
N THR A 416 13.88 -8.12 11.96
CA THR A 416 15.11 -8.88 11.75
C THR A 416 16.40 -8.13 12.16
N GLY A 417 16.31 -6.81 12.38
CA GLY A 417 17.48 -5.95 12.58
C GLY A 417 18.18 -5.54 11.28
N ASP A 418 17.63 -5.90 10.11
CA ASP A 418 18.20 -5.63 8.80
C ASP A 418 17.13 -5.13 7.82
N ILE A 419 17.39 -4.05 7.08
CA ILE A 419 16.50 -3.54 6.05
C ILE A 419 16.30 -4.50 4.87
N HIS A 420 17.26 -5.41 4.66
CA HIS A 420 17.21 -6.47 3.64
C HIS A 420 16.55 -7.76 4.13
N GLY A 421 16.21 -7.85 5.41
CA GLY A 421 15.50 -8.99 5.98
C GLY A 421 14.07 -9.12 5.46
N VAL A 422 13.38 -10.16 5.92
CA VAL A 422 11.98 -10.43 5.58
C VAL A 422 11.13 -10.49 6.86
N TYR A 423 10.06 -9.73 6.87
CA TYR A 423 9.03 -9.82 7.92
C TYR A 423 8.03 -10.92 7.57
N GLU A 424 8.31 -12.17 7.95
CA GLU A 424 7.55 -13.37 7.56
C GLU A 424 6.05 -13.26 7.88
N TYR A 425 5.70 -12.80 9.07
CA TYR A 425 4.30 -12.55 9.43
C TYR A 425 3.59 -11.64 8.43
N GLY A 426 4.27 -10.56 8.03
CA GLY A 426 3.77 -9.64 7.00
C GLY A 426 3.64 -10.30 5.63
N CYS A 427 4.49 -11.26 5.30
CA CYS A 427 4.41 -12.05 4.07
C CYS A 427 3.13 -12.90 4.03
N GLU A 428 2.78 -13.57 5.14
CA GLU A 428 1.57 -14.38 5.24
C GLU A 428 0.31 -13.53 5.04
N VAL A 429 0.23 -12.40 5.76
CA VAL A 429 -0.88 -11.44 5.63
C VAL A 429 -0.97 -10.88 4.22
N PHE A 430 0.17 -10.53 3.62
CA PHE A 430 0.19 -9.96 2.26
C PHE A 430 -0.26 -10.98 1.20
N ARG A 431 0.23 -12.22 1.27
CA ARG A 431 -0.21 -13.30 0.36
C ARG A 431 -1.72 -13.48 0.43
N LYS A 432 -2.30 -13.51 1.65
CA LYS A 432 -3.74 -13.65 1.82
C LYS A 432 -4.52 -12.46 1.24
N ARG A 433 -4.02 -11.24 1.39
CA ARG A 433 -4.61 -10.05 0.76
C ARG A 433 -4.64 -10.15 -0.76
N ILE A 434 -3.54 -10.55 -1.39
CA ILE A 434 -3.48 -10.69 -2.86
C ILE A 434 -4.35 -11.84 -3.34
N GLU A 435 -4.40 -12.96 -2.62
CA GLU A 435 -5.32 -14.07 -2.92
C GLU A 435 -6.78 -13.57 -2.97
N CYS A 436 -7.21 -12.83 -1.95
CA CYS A 436 -8.56 -12.25 -1.90
C CYS A 436 -8.79 -11.21 -3.02
N ALA A 437 -7.80 -10.37 -3.31
CA ALA A 437 -7.90 -9.39 -4.39
C ALA A 437 -8.04 -10.06 -5.76
N LEU A 438 -7.25 -11.11 -6.03
CA LEU A 438 -7.37 -11.92 -7.25
C LEU A 438 -8.74 -12.60 -7.34
N MET A 439 -9.24 -13.16 -6.24
CA MET A 439 -10.57 -13.78 -6.19
C MET A 439 -11.66 -12.76 -6.55
N ILE A 440 -11.60 -11.53 -6.03
CA ILE A 440 -12.55 -10.47 -6.37
C ILE A 440 -12.49 -10.19 -7.88
N LYS A 441 -11.30 -9.99 -8.46
CA LYS A 441 -11.14 -9.69 -9.89
C LYS A 441 -11.64 -10.80 -10.79
N VAL A 442 -11.39 -12.06 -10.43
CA VAL A 442 -11.93 -13.21 -11.14
C VAL A 442 -13.46 -13.26 -11.04
N ALA A 443 -14.02 -13.08 -9.84
CA ALA A 443 -15.46 -13.05 -9.67
C ALA A 443 -16.14 -11.92 -10.45
N GLU A 444 -15.55 -10.71 -10.47
CA GLU A 444 -15.99 -9.58 -11.27
C GLU A 444 -16.00 -9.90 -12.79
N SER A 445 -14.99 -10.63 -13.27
CA SER A 445 -14.87 -10.97 -14.69
C SER A 445 -15.83 -12.07 -15.14
N LEU A 446 -16.14 -13.03 -14.28
CA LEU A 446 -16.98 -14.19 -14.58
C LEU A 446 -18.49 -13.93 -14.36
N ASP A 447 -18.83 -12.96 -13.51
CA ASP A 447 -20.22 -12.63 -13.21
C ASP A 447 -20.76 -11.53 -14.13
N PRO A 448 -21.74 -11.81 -15.02
CA PRO A 448 -22.29 -10.81 -15.94
C PRO A 448 -22.90 -9.59 -15.25
N GLU A 449 -23.37 -9.72 -13.99
CA GLU A 449 -23.91 -8.59 -13.23
C GLU A 449 -22.82 -7.63 -12.75
N LEU A 450 -21.58 -8.11 -12.56
CA LEU A 450 -20.43 -7.35 -12.12
C LEU A 450 -19.55 -6.86 -13.26
N ALA A 451 -19.38 -7.65 -14.32
CA ALA A 451 -18.51 -7.35 -15.45
C ALA A 451 -18.79 -6.00 -16.14
N GLY A 452 -20.06 -5.57 -16.19
CA GLY A 452 -20.46 -4.28 -16.73
C GLY A 452 -20.13 -3.07 -15.84
N ARG A 453 -19.93 -3.27 -14.54
CA ARG A 453 -19.66 -2.22 -13.56
C ARG A 453 -18.16 -1.99 -13.36
N ALA A 454 -17.36 -3.05 -13.45
CA ALA A 454 -15.90 -2.97 -13.37
C ALA A 454 -15.31 -2.04 -14.46
N ALA A 455 -15.90 -2.01 -15.63
CA ALA A 455 -15.51 -1.12 -16.74
C ALA A 455 -15.78 0.38 -16.45
N THR A 456 -16.71 0.71 -15.55
CA THR A 456 -17.06 2.10 -15.18
C THR A 456 -16.33 2.59 -13.92
N ALA A 457 -15.78 1.68 -13.12
CA ALA A 457 -15.03 1.93 -11.91
C ALA A 457 -13.51 1.88 -12.12
N ALA A 458 -13.04 1.98 -13.37
CA ALA A 458 -11.60 2.09 -13.64
C ALA A 458 -11.04 3.22 -12.77
N PRO A 459 -9.98 2.97 -11.98
CA PRO A 459 -9.31 4.03 -11.27
C PRO A 459 -8.98 5.12 -12.27
N ALA A 460 -9.11 6.38 -11.86
CA ALA A 460 -8.66 7.51 -12.67
C ALA A 460 -7.29 7.13 -13.21
N THR A 461 -7.21 6.97 -14.52
CA THR A 461 -6.00 6.52 -15.20
C THR A 461 -4.85 7.29 -14.60
N ASP A 462 -3.85 6.60 -14.12
CA ASP A 462 -2.54 7.18 -13.85
C ASP A 462 -2.06 7.78 -15.19
N GLU A 463 -2.52 9.00 -15.52
CA GLU A 463 -1.88 9.81 -16.55
C GLU A 463 -0.41 10.08 -16.21
N ASP A 464 0.02 9.57 -15.06
CA ASP A 464 1.37 9.66 -14.50
C ASP A 464 2.35 8.58 -14.99
N CYS A 465 1.93 7.56 -15.71
CA CYS A 465 2.88 6.69 -16.44
C CYS A 465 3.49 7.34 -17.68
N GLY A 466 3.08 8.56 -18.02
CA GLY A 466 3.62 9.32 -19.17
C GLY A 466 5.09 9.71 -19.07
N ASP A 467 5.74 9.51 -17.94
CA ASP A 467 7.16 9.84 -17.72
C ASP A 467 8.06 8.60 -17.50
N CYS A 468 7.65 7.44 -17.98
CA CYS A 468 8.55 6.28 -18.11
C CYS A 468 9.46 6.37 -19.34
N SER A 469 9.94 7.58 -19.69
CA SER A 469 11.04 7.75 -20.66
C SER A 469 12.39 7.20 -20.17
N SER A 470 12.40 6.56 -18.99
CA SER A 470 13.53 5.78 -18.47
C SER A 470 13.32 4.27 -18.60
N CYS A 471 12.33 3.82 -19.35
CA CYS A 471 12.08 2.40 -19.65
C CYS A 471 12.60 2.00 -21.04
N GLU A 472 13.35 2.87 -21.75
CA GLU A 472 14.14 2.51 -22.94
C GLU A 472 15.58 2.19 -22.57
#